data_4fe543b9172b5d8e378e3f5de0c60ef6
#
_entry.id   4fe543b9172b5d8e378e3f5de0c60ef6
#
_cell.length_a   1.000
_cell.length_b   1.000
_cell.length_c   1.000
_cell.angle_alpha   90.00
_cell.angle_beta   90.00
_cell.angle_gamma   90.00
#
_symmetry.space_group_name_H-M   'P 1'
#
loop_
_entity.id
_entity.type
_entity.pdbx_description
1 polymer ?
#
loop_
_entity_poly.entity_id
_entity_poly.type
_entity_poly.pdbx_seq_one_letter_code
_entity_poly.pdbx_strand_id
1 'polypeptide(L)'
;MLNSAYIDLNQLRQNVNNVRKNLSKITRFCAVVKADAYGHGAPKVANAIYSRVDCFAVALLEEGKELRNSGIDKDILILTPLAFSDISTAVFYNFILSVDNFKTLKMIESECAKQNRKARIHLKFNTGMNRLGVNSLKELNQLSQHVQRSQYLILDGMFSHLGNPENKKDTKTAQNKFLLANNLIKGYNNKAICHLSASGGYLQNIGGDMVRIGILLYGYKPFKSNFVNVKPIMKVYAPLIKTRTIKADEHCLYGQKRADKTERVSLVRCGYADGFARQEKSFLFNNRCMDISAVKRANNTNRGVLIMDNADLLAKQYGTISYEVLVNSTKRAEKIYLQ
;
A
#
# COMPACT_ATOMS: atom_id res chain seq x y z
N MET A 1 -4.71 -24.12 -14.92
CA MET A 1 -5.11 -22.70 -15.06
C MET A 1 -4.95 -22.01 -13.74
N LEU A 2 -4.39 -20.79 -13.71
CA LEU A 2 -4.25 -19.96 -12.51
C LEU A 2 -5.55 -19.18 -12.23
N ASN A 3 -5.70 -18.65 -11.02
CA ASN A 3 -6.69 -17.63 -10.73
C ASN A 3 -6.36 -16.38 -11.56
N SER A 4 -7.35 -15.57 -11.87
CA SER A 4 -7.18 -14.33 -12.66
C SER A 4 -7.66 -13.14 -11.86
N ALA A 5 -6.78 -12.14 -11.68
CA ALA A 5 -7.09 -10.86 -11.07
C ALA A 5 -7.27 -9.81 -12.18
N TYR A 6 -8.52 -9.41 -12.42
CA TYR A 6 -8.85 -8.35 -13.37
C TYR A 6 -8.76 -7.01 -12.70
N ILE A 7 -7.93 -6.11 -13.23
CA ILE A 7 -7.59 -4.81 -12.66
C ILE A 7 -8.03 -3.72 -13.63
N ASP A 8 -8.98 -2.89 -13.20
CA ASP A 8 -9.54 -1.78 -13.98
C ASP A 8 -8.67 -0.53 -13.84
N LEU A 9 -7.86 -0.25 -14.86
CA LEU A 9 -6.98 0.91 -14.89
C LEU A 9 -7.74 2.22 -15.13
N ASN A 10 -8.92 2.19 -15.77
CA ASN A 10 -9.75 3.38 -15.90
C ASN A 10 -10.35 3.79 -14.57
N GLN A 11 -10.87 2.82 -13.80
CA GLN A 11 -11.35 3.10 -12.44
C GLN A 11 -10.21 3.57 -11.52
N LEU A 12 -8.98 3.04 -11.68
CA LEU A 12 -7.80 3.53 -10.97
C LEU A 12 -7.57 5.03 -11.29
N ARG A 13 -7.57 5.41 -12.57
CA ARG A 13 -7.41 6.82 -12.98
C ARG A 13 -8.52 7.71 -12.41
N GLN A 14 -9.76 7.22 -12.38
CA GLN A 14 -10.88 7.95 -11.76
C GLN A 14 -10.70 8.13 -10.26
N ASN A 15 -10.25 7.09 -9.53
CA ASN A 15 -9.94 7.19 -8.10
C ASN A 15 -8.87 8.26 -7.84
N VAL A 16 -7.77 8.24 -8.62
CA VAL A 16 -6.72 9.27 -8.54
C VAL A 16 -7.28 10.67 -8.80
N ASN A 17 -8.06 10.85 -9.86
CA ASN A 17 -8.66 12.15 -10.18
C ASN A 17 -9.60 12.64 -9.07
N ASN A 18 -10.40 11.74 -8.46
CA ASN A 18 -11.30 12.10 -7.36
C ASN A 18 -10.53 12.52 -6.10
N VAL A 19 -9.41 11.88 -5.81
CA VAL A 19 -8.51 12.32 -4.74
C VAL A 19 -7.89 13.67 -5.09
N ARG A 20 -7.38 13.85 -6.31
CA ARG A 20 -6.70 15.07 -6.73
C ARG A 20 -7.60 16.30 -6.66
N LYS A 21 -8.90 16.18 -6.97
CA LYS A 21 -9.89 17.28 -6.92
C LYS A 21 -10.00 17.95 -5.55
N ASN A 22 -9.76 17.19 -4.47
CA ASN A 22 -9.85 17.71 -3.10
C ASN A 22 -8.49 18.18 -2.54
N LEU A 23 -7.44 18.20 -3.36
CA LEU A 23 -6.12 18.70 -2.97
C LEU A 23 -5.93 20.13 -3.47
N SER A 24 -5.23 20.94 -2.69
CA SER A 24 -4.71 22.23 -3.15
C SER A 24 -3.80 22.01 -4.38
N LYS A 25 -3.76 22.98 -5.28
CA LYS A 25 -2.89 22.95 -6.47
C LYS A 25 -1.41 22.84 -6.13
N ILE A 26 -1.00 23.34 -4.97
CA ILE A 26 0.39 23.31 -4.49
C ILE A 26 0.74 22.03 -3.73
N THR A 27 -0.26 21.25 -3.30
CA THR A 27 -0.03 20.00 -2.56
C THR A 27 0.40 18.90 -3.52
N ARG A 28 1.59 18.35 -3.30
CA ARG A 28 2.11 17.21 -4.08
C ARG A 28 1.32 15.94 -3.77
N PHE A 29 1.07 15.15 -4.80
CA PHE A 29 0.42 13.85 -4.70
C PHE A 29 1.45 12.73 -4.84
N CYS A 30 1.77 12.06 -3.76
CA CYS A 30 2.62 10.87 -3.74
C CYS A 30 1.76 9.61 -3.81
N ALA A 31 1.88 8.83 -4.88
CA ALA A 31 1.22 7.53 -5.00
C ALA A 31 2.02 6.44 -4.29
N VAL A 32 1.40 5.75 -3.32
CA VAL A 32 2.04 4.65 -2.58
C VAL A 32 1.73 3.34 -3.27
N VAL A 33 2.76 2.75 -3.90
CA VAL A 33 2.65 1.54 -4.73
C VAL A 33 3.49 0.36 -4.20
N LYS A 34 3.80 0.37 -2.91
CA LYS A 34 4.49 -0.73 -2.20
C LYS A 34 3.67 -2.02 -2.20
N ALA A 35 4.31 -3.15 -1.87
CA ALA A 35 3.73 -4.49 -1.86
C ALA A 35 3.03 -4.80 -3.19
N ASP A 36 3.77 -4.58 -4.30
CA ASP A 36 3.29 -4.75 -5.67
C ASP A 36 2.00 -3.98 -5.95
N ALA A 37 1.99 -2.68 -5.56
CA ALA A 37 0.79 -1.83 -5.60
C ALA A 37 -0.40 -2.47 -4.87
N TYR A 38 -0.17 -2.97 -3.64
CA TYR A 38 -1.17 -3.73 -2.85
C TYR A 38 -1.72 -4.93 -3.62
N GLY A 39 -0.84 -5.64 -4.33
CA GLY A 39 -1.18 -6.81 -5.15
C GLY A 39 -1.71 -6.51 -6.55
N HIS A 40 -1.76 -5.24 -6.96
CA HIS A 40 -2.32 -4.85 -8.27
C HIS A 40 -1.30 -4.79 -9.41
N GLY A 41 0.00 -5.02 -9.15
CA GLY A 41 1.07 -4.91 -10.14
C GLY A 41 1.65 -3.50 -10.22
N ALA A 42 2.72 -3.25 -9.44
CA ALA A 42 3.27 -1.90 -9.26
C ALA A 42 3.70 -1.23 -10.59
N PRO A 43 4.38 -1.89 -11.53
CA PRO A 43 4.77 -1.27 -12.79
C PRO A 43 3.58 -0.80 -13.63
N LYS A 44 2.55 -1.63 -13.77
CA LYS A 44 1.35 -1.30 -14.57
C LYS A 44 0.52 -0.21 -13.92
N VAL A 45 0.35 -0.28 -12.59
CA VAL A 45 -0.33 0.76 -11.81
C VAL A 45 0.40 2.09 -11.92
N ALA A 46 1.71 2.12 -11.68
CA ALA A 46 2.51 3.34 -11.73
C ALA A 46 2.46 4.01 -13.13
N ASN A 47 2.64 3.22 -14.18
CA ASN A 47 2.52 3.72 -15.55
C ASN A 47 1.12 4.27 -15.87
N ALA A 48 0.05 3.60 -15.42
CA ALA A 48 -1.34 4.03 -15.68
C ALA A 48 -1.68 5.39 -15.06
N ILE A 49 -1.02 5.77 -13.96
CA ILE A 49 -1.27 7.04 -13.25
C ILE A 49 -0.09 8.02 -13.31
N TYR A 50 0.94 7.71 -14.10
CA TYR A 50 2.19 8.48 -14.17
C TYR A 50 1.95 9.99 -14.32
N SER A 51 1.12 10.43 -15.28
CA SER A 51 0.84 11.84 -15.55
C SER A 51 -0.04 12.53 -14.50
N ARG A 52 -0.62 11.78 -13.56
CA ARG A 52 -1.61 12.26 -12.57
C ARG A 52 -1.06 12.44 -11.16
N VAL A 53 0.17 12.00 -10.92
CA VAL A 53 0.83 12.05 -9.61
C VAL A 53 2.17 12.74 -9.70
N ASP A 54 2.67 13.30 -8.60
CA ASP A 54 3.91 14.06 -8.60
C ASP A 54 5.12 13.16 -8.32
N CYS A 55 4.93 12.10 -7.52
CA CYS A 55 5.97 11.13 -7.18
C CYS A 55 5.35 9.81 -6.74
N PHE A 56 6.19 8.80 -6.54
CA PHE A 56 5.82 7.50 -6.02
C PHE A 56 6.48 7.24 -4.66
N ALA A 57 5.91 6.31 -3.89
CA ALA A 57 6.54 5.81 -2.68
C ALA A 57 6.38 4.30 -2.57
N VAL A 58 7.46 3.65 -2.16
CA VAL A 58 7.56 2.21 -1.94
C VAL A 58 8.13 1.93 -0.54
N ALA A 59 8.09 0.69 -0.08
CA ALA A 59 8.65 0.32 1.20
C ALA A 59 10.11 -0.13 1.10
N LEU A 60 10.44 -0.91 0.06
CA LEU A 60 11.70 -1.61 -0.10
C LEU A 60 12.49 -1.07 -1.30
N LEU A 61 13.82 -1.29 -1.27
CA LEU A 61 14.71 -0.97 -2.38
C LEU A 61 14.29 -1.70 -3.67
N GLU A 62 13.99 -2.99 -3.57
CA GLU A 62 13.66 -3.81 -4.73
C GLU A 62 12.37 -3.34 -5.44
N GLU A 63 11.39 -2.87 -4.69
CA GLU A 63 10.17 -2.26 -5.26
C GLU A 63 10.51 -0.97 -6.05
N GLY A 64 11.44 -0.16 -5.52
CA GLY A 64 11.94 1.03 -6.22
C GLY A 64 12.68 0.69 -7.50
N LYS A 65 13.54 -0.34 -7.48
CA LYS A 65 14.25 -0.83 -8.66
C LYS A 65 13.30 -1.35 -9.73
N GLU A 66 12.28 -2.10 -9.34
CA GLU A 66 11.26 -2.60 -10.26
C GLU A 66 10.55 -1.44 -10.99
N LEU A 67 10.20 -0.37 -10.29
CA LEU A 67 9.63 0.83 -10.90
C LEU A 67 10.62 1.50 -11.87
N ARG A 68 11.89 1.66 -11.50
CA ARG A 68 12.90 2.22 -12.40
C ARG A 68 13.07 1.37 -13.66
N ASN A 69 13.15 0.06 -13.51
CA ASN A 69 13.29 -0.88 -14.63
C ASN A 69 12.04 -0.87 -15.55
N SER A 70 10.88 -0.45 -15.04
CA SER A 70 9.65 -0.27 -15.83
C SER A 70 9.52 1.10 -16.50
N GLY A 71 10.57 1.95 -16.41
CA GLY A 71 10.61 3.27 -17.04
C GLY A 71 10.07 4.43 -16.20
N ILE A 72 9.80 4.23 -14.91
CA ILE A 72 9.40 5.32 -14.02
C ILE A 72 10.64 6.16 -13.64
N ASP A 73 10.71 7.38 -14.13
CA ASP A 73 11.81 8.35 -13.89
C ASP A 73 11.45 9.39 -12.81
N LYS A 74 10.16 9.54 -12.43
CA LYS A 74 9.73 10.40 -11.34
C LYS A 74 10.40 10.06 -10.02
N ASP A 75 10.36 11.02 -9.08
CA ASP A 75 10.81 10.83 -7.71
C ASP A 75 10.19 9.59 -7.07
N ILE A 76 11.03 8.76 -6.44
CA ILE A 76 10.59 7.59 -5.66
C ILE A 76 11.12 7.73 -4.25
N LEU A 77 10.21 7.79 -3.28
CA LEU A 77 10.52 7.81 -1.85
C LEU A 77 10.52 6.38 -1.30
N ILE A 78 11.64 5.95 -0.73
CA ILE A 78 11.71 4.71 0.06
C ILE A 78 11.25 5.02 1.49
N LEU A 79 10.09 4.48 1.90
CA LEU A 79 9.41 4.82 3.16
C LEU A 79 10.05 4.19 4.40
N THR A 80 10.81 3.12 4.23
CA THR A 80 11.47 2.38 5.31
C THR A 80 12.95 2.71 5.32
N PRO A 81 13.58 2.92 6.49
CA PRO A 81 15.04 3.01 6.56
C PRO A 81 15.67 1.79 5.91
N LEU A 82 16.71 2.03 5.10
CA LEU A 82 17.38 0.99 4.33
C LEU A 82 18.24 0.09 5.22
N ALA A 83 18.37 -1.18 4.84
CA ALA A 83 19.46 -2.02 5.28
C ALA A 83 20.80 -1.48 4.75
N PHE A 84 21.89 -1.74 5.47
CA PHE A 84 23.20 -1.19 5.08
C PHE A 84 23.68 -1.69 3.72
N SER A 85 23.38 -2.93 3.39
CA SER A 85 23.65 -3.54 2.07
C SER A 85 22.99 -2.80 0.91
N ASP A 86 21.90 -2.10 1.16
CA ASP A 86 21.05 -1.52 0.12
C ASP A 86 21.39 -0.07 -0.20
N ILE A 87 22.17 0.60 0.69
CA ILE A 87 22.46 2.03 0.60
C ILE A 87 23.17 2.37 -0.72
N SER A 88 24.19 1.59 -1.09
CA SER A 88 24.95 1.83 -2.33
C SER A 88 24.05 1.84 -3.55
N THR A 89 23.21 0.84 -3.67
CA THR A 89 22.25 0.72 -4.77
C THR A 89 21.20 1.85 -4.73
N ALA A 90 20.72 2.22 -3.54
CA ALA A 90 19.72 3.27 -3.40
C ALA A 90 20.25 4.66 -3.81
N VAL A 91 21.53 4.96 -3.50
CA VAL A 91 22.24 6.16 -3.96
C VAL A 91 22.42 6.14 -5.48
N PHE A 92 22.82 4.98 -6.03
CA PHE A 92 22.99 4.82 -7.48
C PHE A 92 21.70 5.11 -8.26
N TYR A 93 20.55 4.61 -7.79
CA TYR A 93 19.22 4.82 -8.41
C TYR A 93 18.60 6.19 -8.11
N ASN A 94 19.27 7.04 -7.33
CA ASN A 94 18.80 8.39 -6.98
C ASN A 94 17.40 8.36 -6.32
N PHE A 95 17.20 7.47 -5.35
CA PHE A 95 15.96 7.46 -4.56
C PHE A 95 15.99 8.52 -3.46
N ILE A 96 14.81 8.99 -3.04
CA ILE A 96 14.66 9.78 -1.82
C ILE A 96 14.68 8.81 -0.63
N LEU A 97 15.58 9.04 0.32
CA LEU A 97 15.87 8.10 1.39
C LEU A 97 15.27 8.55 2.72
N SER A 98 14.58 7.62 3.40
CA SER A 98 14.06 7.85 4.75
C SER A 98 15.14 7.59 5.79
N VAL A 99 15.36 8.55 6.70
CA VAL A 99 16.37 8.45 7.75
C VAL A 99 15.79 8.85 9.10
N ASP A 100 16.10 8.07 10.14
CA ASP A 100 15.67 8.30 11.51
C ASP A 100 16.81 8.12 12.57
N ASN A 101 18.06 7.98 12.12
CA ASN A 101 19.20 7.83 13.03
C ASN A 101 20.52 8.23 12.36
N PHE A 102 21.51 8.60 13.19
CA PHE A 102 22.83 9.03 12.72
C PHE A 102 23.63 7.94 12.02
N LYS A 103 23.50 6.69 12.45
CA LYS A 103 24.27 5.59 11.87
C LYS A 103 23.94 5.44 10.38
N THR A 104 22.66 5.34 10.06
CA THR A 104 22.19 5.27 8.65
C THR A 104 22.58 6.53 7.88
N LEU A 105 22.43 7.72 8.47
CA LEU A 105 22.77 8.99 7.83
C LEU A 105 24.24 9.04 7.41
N LYS A 106 25.18 8.72 8.32
CA LYS A 106 26.62 8.68 8.04
C LYS A 106 27.00 7.64 6.98
N MET A 107 26.32 6.50 6.97
CA MET A 107 26.55 5.47 5.95
C MET A 107 26.11 5.93 4.56
N ILE A 108 24.95 6.60 4.47
CA ILE A 108 24.49 7.21 3.20
C ILE A 108 25.52 8.26 2.74
N GLU A 109 25.96 9.13 3.64
CA GLU A 109 26.96 10.16 3.32
C GLU A 109 28.28 9.57 2.82
N SER A 110 28.81 8.55 3.50
CA SER A 110 30.02 7.83 3.10
C SER A 110 29.87 7.20 1.70
N GLU A 111 28.70 6.61 1.43
CA GLU A 111 28.47 5.98 0.13
C GLU A 111 28.29 7.02 -0.98
N CYS A 112 27.67 8.16 -0.69
CA CYS A 112 27.57 9.30 -1.62
C CYS A 112 28.96 9.84 -1.97
N ALA A 113 29.87 9.93 -1.01
CA ALA A 113 31.25 10.36 -1.24
C ALA A 113 31.97 9.39 -2.19
N LYS A 114 31.87 8.07 -1.97
CA LYS A 114 32.47 7.05 -2.86
C LYS A 114 31.96 7.12 -4.29
N GLN A 115 30.65 7.35 -4.45
CA GLN A 115 30.01 7.42 -5.76
C GLN A 115 30.08 8.81 -6.40
N ASN A 116 30.62 9.82 -5.70
CA ASN A 116 30.59 11.24 -6.10
C ASN A 116 29.16 11.70 -6.46
N ARG A 117 28.18 11.36 -5.59
CA ARG A 117 26.76 11.68 -5.76
C ARG A 117 26.20 12.40 -4.54
N LYS A 118 25.03 12.98 -4.68
CA LYS A 118 24.26 13.52 -3.56
C LYS A 118 23.00 12.69 -3.31
N ALA A 119 22.65 12.50 -2.04
CA ALA A 119 21.41 11.84 -1.65
C ALA A 119 20.38 12.83 -1.11
N ARG A 120 19.14 12.70 -1.54
CA ARG A 120 17.99 13.44 -1.02
C ARG A 120 17.42 12.72 0.18
N ILE A 121 17.34 13.40 1.33
CA ILE A 121 16.97 12.83 2.62
C ILE A 121 15.62 13.37 3.06
N HIS A 122 14.70 12.47 3.40
CA HIS A 122 13.52 12.76 4.21
C HIS A 122 13.75 12.24 5.63
N LEU A 123 13.85 13.16 6.60
CA LEU A 123 13.96 12.79 8.00
C LEU A 123 12.61 12.27 8.51
N LYS A 124 12.64 11.16 9.25
CA LYS A 124 11.43 10.58 9.81
C LYS A 124 11.25 10.97 11.26
N PHE A 125 10.10 11.55 11.59
CA PHE A 125 9.75 12.03 12.93
C PHE A 125 8.57 11.24 13.51
N ASN A 126 8.69 10.82 14.78
CA ASN A 126 7.62 10.09 15.48
C ASN A 126 6.65 11.06 16.14
N THR A 127 5.42 11.09 15.67
CA THR A 127 4.35 11.93 16.25
C THR A 127 3.40 11.16 17.17
N GLY A 128 3.72 9.89 17.47
CA GLY A 128 2.93 9.06 18.40
C GLY A 128 2.52 7.69 17.85
N MET A 129 2.88 7.34 16.62
CA MET A 129 2.65 5.98 16.10
C MET A 129 3.64 4.96 16.69
N ASN A 130 4.81 5.40 17.19
CA ASN A 130 5.83 4.59 17.84
C ASN A 130 6.35 3.40 17.02
N ARG A 131 6.41 3.57 15.71
CA ARG A 131 6.90 2.53 14.80
C ARG A 131 8.33 2.83 14.30
N LEU A 132 8.57 4.03 13.81
CA LEU A 132 9.82 4.52 13.26
C LEU A 132 9.90 6.04 13.40
N GLY A 133 11.10 6.60 13.34
CA GLY A 133 11.36 8.03 13.40
C GLY A 133 12.00 8.46 14.73
N VAL A 134 12.74 9.56 14.70
CA VAL A 134 13.28 10.18 15.90
C VAL A 134 12.18 10.67 16.83
N ASN A 135 12.41 10.62 18.14
CA ASN A 135 11.37 10.85 19.14
C ASN A 135 11.35 12.29 19.69
N SER A 136 12.39 13.07 19.44
CA SER A 136 12.52 14.41 19.99
C SER A 136 12.94 15.45 18.93
N LEU A 137 12.54 16.71 19.16
CA LEU A 137 13.01 17.83 18.35
C LEU A 137 14.52 18.01 18.45
N LYS A 138 15.14 17.64 19.58
CA LYS A 138 16.60 17.68 19.76
C LYS A 138 17.30 16.75 18.79
N GLU A 139 16.87 15.48 18.71
CA GLU A 139 17.42 14.51 17.74
C GLU A 139 17.18 14.95 16.30
N LEU A 140 15.96 15.42 15.98
CA LEU A 140 15.62 15.93 14.64
C LEU A 140 16.54 17.11 14.28
N ASN A 141 16.77 18.05 15.20
CA ASN A 141 17.65 19.18 15.02
C ASN A 141 19.09 18.75 14.74
N GLN A 142 19.61 17.80 15.52
CA GLN A 142 20.96 17.27 15.33
C GLN A 142 21.15 16.63 13.96
N LEU A 143 20.20 15.78 13.52
CA LEU A 143 20.22 15.19 12.17
C LEU A 143 20.17 16.27 11.08
N SER A 144 19.29 17.25 11.24
CA SER A 144 19.15 18.38 10.29
C SER A 144 20.42 19.19 10.16
N GLN A 145 21.08 19.50 11.29
CA GLN A 145 22.39 20.17 11.31
C GLN A 145 23.48 19.37 10.57
N HIS A 146 23.49 18.06 10.76
CA HIS A 146 24.45 17.19 10.07
C HIS A 146 24.20 17.22 8.55
N VAL A 147 22.94 17.07 8.11
CA VAL A 147 22.60 17.16 6.68
C VAL A 147 22.97 18.50 6.09
N GLN A 148 22.72 19.60 6.81
CA GLN A 148 23.02 20.97 6.35
C GLN A 148 24.52 21.21 6.16
N ARG A 149 25.38 20.58 6.97
CA ARG A 149 26.85 20.70 6.88
C ARG A 149 27.48 19.77 5.85
N SER A 150 26.75 18.78 5.39
CA SER A 150 27.24 17.80 4.44
C SER A 150 27.24 18.36 3.01
N GLN A 151 28.30 18.11 2.26
CA GLN A 151 28.35 18.39 0.84
C GLN A 151 27.64 17.32 -0.02
N TYR A 152 27.31 16.15 0.58
CA TYR A 152 26.75 14.98 -0.08
C TYR A 152 25.27 14.74 0.23
N LEU A 153 24.71 15.41 1.24
CA LEU A 153 23.33 15.19 1.67
C LEU A 153 22.47 16.44 1.38
N ILE A 154 21.24 16.23 0.99
CA ILE A 154 20.26 17.29 0.76
C ILE A 154 19.07 17.05 1.69
N LEU A 155 18.76 18.00 2.57
CA LEU A 155 17.55 17.97 3.39
C LEU A 155 16.34 18.28 2.49
N ASP A 156 15.79 17.25 1.86
CA ASP A 156 14.71 17.35 0.88
C ASP A 156 13.34 17.38 1.55
N GLY A 157 13.21 16.79 2.74
CA GLY A 157 11.95 16.83 3.47
C GLY A 157 11.98 16.16 4.84
N MET A 158 10.78 16.10 5.41
CA MET A 158 10.51 15.37 6.65
C MET A 158 9.12 14.75 6.58
N PHE A 159 8.94 13.60 7.22
CA PHE A 159 7.61 13.01 7.31
C PHE A 159 7.33 12.28 8.61
N SER A 160 6.05 12.16 8.89
CA SER A 160 5.52 11.31 9.94
C SER A 160 4.33 10.48 9.44
N HIS A 161 3.65 9.79 10.34
CA HIS A 161 2.46 8.99 10.03
C HIS A 161 1.48 9.01 11.19
N LEU A 162 0.19 9.15 10.90
CA LEU A 162 -0.87 9.06 11.90
C LEU A 162 -1.08 7.62 12.32
N GLY A 163 -0.96 7.33 13.62
CA GLY A 163 -1.19 5.97 14.15
C GLY A 163 -2.67 5.59 14.18
N ASN A 164 -3.53 6.56 14.49
CA ASN A 164 -4.96 6.38 14.61
C ASN A 164 -5.71 7.56 13.96
N PRO A 165 -5.80 7.60 12.62
CA PRO A 165 -6.38 8.74 11.91
C PRO A 165 -7.89 8.89 12.13
N GLU A 166 -8.59 7.89 12.64
CA GLU A 166 -10.02 7.97 12.95
C GLU A 166 -10.29 8.70 14.27
N ASN A 167 -9.35 8.64 15.21
CA ASN A 167 -9.44 9.34 16.50
C ASN A 167 -8.98 10.81 16.37
N LYS A 168 -9.92 11.74 16.56
CA LYS A 168 -9.67 13.18 16.44
C LYS A 168 -8.63 13.70 17.45
N LYS A 169 -8.64 13.18 18.70
CA LYS A 169 -7.72 13.60 19.78
C LYS A 169 -6.29 13.18 19.44
N ASP A 170 -6.09 11.91 19.05
CA ASP A 170 -4.78 11.38 18.66
C ASP A 170 -4.24 12.13 17.43
N THR A 171 -5.10 12.36 16.46
CA THR A 171 -4.79 13.12 15.24
C THR A 171 -4.36 14.55 15.56
N LYS A 172 -5.08 15.26 16.42
CA LYS A 172 -4.72 16.64 16.83
C LYS A 172 -3.39 16.68 17.57
N THR A 173 -3.14 15.72 18.46
CA THR A 173 -1.86 15.59 19.16
C THR A 173 -0.70 15.37 18.18
N ALA A 174 -0.88 14.47 17.22
CA ALA A 174 0.12 14.21 16.18
C ALA A 174 0.36 15.43 15.28
N GLN A 175 -0.69 16.17 14.91
CA GLN A 175 -0.56 17.42 14.13
C GLN A 175 0.23 18.48 14.87
N ASN A 176 -0.03 18.69 16.17
CA ASN A 176 0.70 19.68 16.98
C ASN A 176 2.19 19.34 17.05
N LYS A 177 2.55 18.08 17.32
CA LYS A 177 3.94 17.61 17.31
C LYS A 177 4.58 17.79 15.93
N PHE A 178 3.85 17.44 14.87
CA PHE A 178 4.32 17.60 13.50
C PHE A 178 4.57 19.05 13.14
N LEU A 179 3.72 19.97 13.56
CA LEU A 179 3.88 21.41 13.29
C LEU A 179 5.19 21.95 13.88
N LEU A 180 5.53 21.58 15.12
CA LEU A 180 6.81 21.99 15.74
C LEU A 180 8.01 21.45 14.94
N ALA A 181 7.96 20.19 14.53
CA ALA A 181 9.00 19.59 13.71
C ALA A 181 9.08 20.22 12.32
N ASN A 182 7.94 20.52 11.70
CA ASN A 182 7.87 21.22 10.41
C ASN A 182 8.54 22.59 10.46
N ASN A 183 8.25 23.39 11.49
CA ASN A 183 8.85 24.71 11.66
C ASN A 183 10.38 24.62 11.81
N LEU A 184 10.87 23.61 12.55
CA LEU A 184 12.29 23.35 12.67
C LEU A 184 12.94 23.02 11.32
N ILE A 185 12.35 22.10 10.54
CA ILE A 185 12.85 21.70 9.21
C ILE A 185 12.83 22.88 8.24
N LYS A 186 11.73 23.64 8.21
CA LYS A 186 11.62 24.84 7.34
C LYS A 186 12.64 25.92 7.70
N GLY A 187 13.12 25.97 8.94
CA GLY A 187 14.25 26.83 9.36
C GLY A 187 15.57 26.46 8.71
N TYR A 188 15.79 25.17 8.41
CA TYR A 188 16.98 24.70 7.68
C TYR A 188 16.82 24.79 6.16
N ASN A 189 15.66 24.40 5.63
CA ASN A 189 15.34 24.47 4.22
C ASN A 189 13.85 24.82 4.05
N ASN A 190 13.54 26.05 3.69
CA ASN A 190 12.16 26.51 3.50
C ASN A 190 11.42 25.81 2.36
N LYS A 191 12.14 25.18 1.41
CA LYS A 191 11.61 24.40 0.31
C LYS A 191 11.44 22.90 0.66
N ALA A 192 11.91 22.45 1.84
CA ALA A 192 11.79 21.05 2.25
C ALA A 192 10.31 20.60 2.26
N ILE A 193 10.04 19.41 1.76
CA ILE A 193 8.69 18.84 1.65
C ILE A 193 8.32 18.12 2.94
N CYS A 194 7.45 18.75 3.76
CA CYS A 194 7.01 18.19 5.03
C CYS A 194 5.63 17.54 4.91
N HIS A 195 5.50 16.25 5.28
CA HIS A 195 4.27 15.52 5.03
C HIS A 195 3.88 14.54 6.15
N LEU A 196 2.69 14.75 6.71
CA LEU A 196 2.09 13.89 7.74
C LEU A 196 1.05 12.95 7.13
N SER A 197 0.25 13.47 6.20
CA SER A 197 -0.97 12.85 5.72
C SER A 197 -0.71 11.64 4.81
N ALA A 198 -1.38 10.54 5.12
CA ALA A 198 -1.61 9.42 4.22
C ALA A 198 -3.11 9.33 3.92
N SER A 199 -3.62 8.23 3.35
CA SER A 199 -5.05 8.09 3.03
C SER A 199 -5.99 8.43 4.19
N GLY A 200 -5.65 8.03 5.43
CA GLY A 200 -6.46 8.37 6.61
C GLY A 200 -6.43 9.86 6.96
N GLY A 201 -5.26 10.48 6.95
CA GLY A 201 -5.14 11.93 7.19
C GLY A 201 -5.83 12.76 6.10
N TYR A 202 -5.71 12.34 4.85
CA TYR A 202 -6.44 12.95 3.74
C TYR A 202 -7.96 12.92 3.95
N LEU A 203 -8.53 11.80 4.43
CA LEU A 203 -9.96 11.70 4.74
C LEU A 203 -10.39 12.61 5.91
N GLN A 204 -9.47 13.02 6.77
CA GLN A 204 -9.67 14.01 7.83
C GLN A 204 -9.38 15.44 7.35
N ASN A 205 -9.21 15.65 6.04
CA ASN A 205 -8.84 16.93 5.43
C ASN A 205 -7.52 17.53 5.99
N ILE A 206 -6.57 16.64 6.33
CA ILE A 206 -5.24 17.06 6.77
C ILE A 206 -4.38 17.24 5.54
N GLY A 207 -4.06 18.49 5.22
CA GLY A 207 -3.19 18.85 4.10
C GLY A 207 -1.69 18.77 4.46
N GLY A 208 -0.90 19.57 3.76
CA GLY A 208 0.55 19.68 3.88
C GLY A 208 1.20 19.89 2.53
N ASP A 209 2.53 19.91 2.49
CA ASP A 209 3.27 20.06 1.22
C ASP A 209 3.04 18.86 0.30
N MET A 210 2.78 17.67 0.86
CA MET A 210 2.51 16.43 0.12
C MET A 210 1.55 15.52 0.89
N VAL A 211 0.72 14.77 0.16
CA VAL A 211 -0.07 13.65 0.70
C VAL A 211 0.39 12.33 0.08
N ARG A 212 0.45 11.27 0.88
CA ARG A 212 0.83 9.91 0.45
C ARG A 212 -0.40 9.02 0.37
N ILE A 213 -0.91 8.81 -0.82
CA ILE A 213 -2.14 8.06 -1.06
C ILE A 213 -1.81 6.62 -1.47
N GLY A 214 -2.30 5.66 -0.70
CA GLY A 214 -2.19 4.23 -1.00
C GLY A 214 -3.57 3.61 -1.22
N ILE A 215 -4.23 3.16 -0.17
CA ILE A 215 -5.44 2.35 -0.26
C ILE A 215 -6.59 3.01 -1.04
N LEU A 216 -6.69 4.34 -1.04
CA LEU A 216 -7.69 5.08 -1.82
C LEU A 216 -7.49 4.92 -3.33
N LEU A 217 -6.25 4.70 -3.82
CA LEU A 217 -5.99 4.42 -5.23
C LEU A 217 -6.74 3.17 -5.67
N TYR A 218 -6.75 2.17 -4.80
CA TYR A 218 -7.30 0.83 -5.05
C TYR A 218 -8.81 0.74 -4.73
N GLY A 219 -9.41 1.87 -4.30
CA GLY A 219 -10.86 2.00 -4.12
C GLY A 219 -11.39 1.65 -2.75
N TYR A 220 -10.52 1.58 -1.74
CA TYR A 220 -10.90 1.29 -0.34
C TYR A 220 -10.55 2.45 0.58
N LYS A 221 -11.24 2.52 1.73
CA LYS A 221 -11.06 3.56 2.73
C LYS A 221 -10.60 2.94 4.05
N PRO A 222 -9.62 3.53 4.77
CA PRO A 222 -9.19 3.01 6.07
C PRO A 222 -10.30 3.05 7.13
N PHE A 223 -11.29 3.93 6.96
CA PHE A 223 -12.49 4.05 7.79
C PHE A 223 -13.63 4.70 6.98
N LYS A 224 -14.86 4.64 7.51
CA LYS A 224 -16.06 5.19 6.86
C LYS A 224 -15.94 6.71 6.68
N SER A 225 -16.04 7.19 5.45
CA SER A 225 -15.96 8.63 5.12
C SER A 225 -16.65 8.92 3.79
N ASN A 226 -17.29 10.09 3.69
CA ASN A 226 -17.88 10.61 2.46
C ASN A 226 -16.99 11.67 1.77
N PHE A 227 -15.77 11.92 2.28
CA PHE A 227 -14.87 12.97 1.80
C PHE A 227 -14.44 12.77 0.34
N VAL A 228 -14.32 11.54 -0.10
CA VAL A 228 -13.97 11.20 -1.48
C VAL A 228 -14.72 9.95 -1.94
N ASN A 229 -15.12 9.93 -3.21
CA ASN A 229 -15.71 8.73 -3.82
C ASN A 229 -14.62 7.95 -4.54
N VAL A 230 -14.35 6.73 -4.08
CA VAL A 230 -13.44 5.76 -4.70
C VAL A 230 -14.13 4.41 -4.80
N LYS A 231 -13.79 3.64 -5.84
CA LYS A 231 -14.39 2.33 -6.11
C LYS A 231 -13.31 1.26 -6.25
N PRO A 232 -13.54 0.03 -5.77
CA PRO A 232 -12.63 -1.10 -5.99
C PRO A 232 -12.25 -1.27 -7.46
N ILE A 233 -10.98 -1.56 -7.71
CA ILE A 233 -10.45 -1.71 -9.08
C ILE A 233 -10.10 -3.16 -9.43
N MET A 234 -10.19 -4.09 -8.46
CA MET A 234 -9.81 -5.49 -8.66
C MET A 234 -10.99 -6.43 -8.45
N LYS A 235 -11.09 -7.43 -9.34
CA LYS A 235 -11.94 -8.62 -9.18
C LYS A 235 -11.11 -9.87 -9.39
N VAL A 236 -11.25 -10.87 -8.53
CA VAL A 236 -10.54 -12.15 -8.65
C VAL A 236 -11.52 -13.25 -9.02
N TYR A 237 -11.15 -14.01 -10.05
CA TYR A 237 -11.91 -15.16 -10.55
C TYR A 237 -11.06 -16.43 -10.43
N ALA A 238 -11.73 -17.54 -10.13
CA ALA A 238 -11.12 -18.85 -10.08
C ALA A 238 -11.70 -19.77 -11.17
N PRO A 239 -10.88 -20.64 -11.78
CA PRO A 239 -11.36 -21.62 -12.74
C PRO A 239 -12.32 -22.60 -12.08
N LEU A 240 -13.45 -22.86 -12.74
CA LEU A 240 -14.34 -23.96 -12.38
C LEU A 240 -13.66 -25.28 -12.74
N ILE A 241 -13.50 -26.17 -11.77
CA ILE A 241 -12.97 -27.52 -11.99
C ILE A 241 -14.11 -28.45 -12.38
N LYS A 242 -15.19 -28.45 -11.57
CA LYS A 242 -16.25 -29.42 -11.68
C LYS A 242 -17.46 -28.99 -10.83
N THR A 243 -18.64 -29.37 -11.24
CA THR A 243 -19.85 -29.30 -10.44
C THR A 243 -20.22 -30.66 -9.89
N ARG A 244 -20.62 -30.73 -8.63
CA ARG A 244 -21.09 -31.94 -7.95
C ARG A 244 -22.40 -31.73 -7.26
N THR A 245 -23.22 -32.75 -7.17
CA THR A 245 -24.36 -32.83 -6.24
C THR A 245 -23.87 -33.52 -4.98
N ILE A 246 -24.00 -32.89 -3.83
CA ILE A 246 -23.70 -33.42 -2.51
C ILE A 246 -25.05 -33.72 -1.86
N LYS A 247 -25.28 -34.96 -1.48
CA LYS A 247 -26.53 -35.38 -0.83
C LYS A 247 -26.57 -34.88 0.62
N ALA A 248 -27.75 -34.83 1.21
CA ALA A 248 -27.89 -34.62 2.64
C ALA A 248 -27.01 -35.63 3.40
N ASP A 249 -26.39 -35.15 4.47
CA ASP A 249 -25.48 -35.91 5.35
C ASP A 249 -24.14 -36.36 4.69
N GLU A 250 -23.84 -35.97 3.47
CA GLU A 250 -22.53 -36.18 2.86
C GLU A 250 -21.54 -35.05 3.19
N HIS A 251 -20.26 -35.38 3.21
CA HIS A 251 -19.17 -34.37 3.33
C HIS A 251 -18.80 -33.76 1.96
N CYS A 252 -18.36 -32.49 2.01
CA CYS A 252 -17.69 -31.86 0.90
C CYS A 252 -16.40 -31.19 1.40
N LEU A 253 -15.25 -31.56 0.84
CA LEU A 253 -13.93 -31.16 1.29
C LEU A 253 -13.61 -31.65 2.71
N TYR A 254 -12.57 -31.07 3.35
CA TYR A 254 -12.16 -31.42 4.71
C TYR A 254 -13.07 -30.75 5.76
N GLY A 255 -13.30 -31.46 6.86
CA GLY A 255 -14.02 -30.94 8.02
C GLY A 255 -15.12 -31.86 8.52
N GLN A 256 -15.68 -31.54 9.68
CA GLN A 256 -16.74 -32.33 10.31
C GLN A 256 -18.15 -31.97 9.82
N LYS A 257 -18.31 -30.83 9.16
CA LYS A 257 -19.63 -30.38 8.71
C LYS A 257 -20.11 -31.20 7.53
N ARG A 258 -21.34 -31.69 7.62
CA ARG A 258 -22.06 -32.38 6.56
C ARG A 258 -23.07 -31.46 5.90
N ALA A 259 -23.55 -31.80 4.72
CA ALA A 259 -24.59 -31.07 4.03
C ALA A 259 -25.93 -31.24 4.76
N ASP A 260 -26.59 -30.14 5.11
CA ASP A 260 -27.91 -30.16 5.76
C ASP A 260 -29.01 -30.69 4.82
N LYS A 261 -28.81 -30.52 3.51
CA LYS A 261 -29.71 -30.99 2.43
C LYS A 261 -28.93 -31.25 1.16
N THR A 262 -29.54 -31.94 0.22
CA THR A 262 -28.95 -32.15 -1.11
C THR A 262 -28.72 -30.80 -1.81
N GLU A 263 -27.46 -30.53 -2.20
CA GLU A 263 -27.05 -29.26 -2.78
C GLU A 263 -26.10 -29.45 -3.97
N ARG A 264 -26.22 -28.54 -4.94
CA ARG A 264 -25.28 -28.46 -6.06
C ARG A 264 -24.16 -27.51 -5.71
N VAL A 265 -22.91 -27.98 -5.78
CA VAL A 265 -21.70 -27.21 -5.46
C VAL A 265 -20.76 -27.15 -6.65
N SER A 266 -20.11 -26.03 -6.83
CA SER A 266 -19.04 -25.83 -7.81
C SER A 266 -17.70 -25.94 -7.11
N LEU A 267 -16.86 -26.86 -7.53
CA LEU A 267 -15.46 -26.96 -7.07
C LEU A 267 -14.63 -26.04 -7.95
N VAL A 268 -13.95 -25.08 -7.32
CA VAL A 268 -13.12 -24.10 -7.99
C VAL A 268 -11.66 -24.25 -7.57
N ARG A 269 -10.74 -23.94 -8.49
CA ARG A 269 -9.30 -23.94 -8.22
C ARG A 269 -8.88 -22.69 -7.49
N CYS A 270 -9.20 -22.60 -6.23
CA CYS A 270 -8.84 -21.52 -5.33
C CYS A 270 -8.84 -22.04 -3.90
N GLY A 271 -7.77 -21.84 -3.19
CA GLY A 271 -7.64 -22.30 -1.80
C GLY A 271 -6.84 -21.34 -0.93
N TYR A 272 -6.41 -21.79 0.26
CA TYR A 272 -5.64 -20.93 1.15
C TYR A 272 -4.19 -20.73 0.66
N ALA A 273 -3.66 -21.57 -0.22
CA ALA A 273 -2.38 -21.32 -0.89
C ALA A 273 -2.45 -20.15 -1.88
N ASP A 274 -3.65 -19.78 -2.33
CA ASP A 274 -3.89 -18.63 -3.19
C ASP A 274 -4.09 -17.33 -2.37
N GLY A 275 -3.94 -17.39 -1.03
CA GLY A 275 -3.99 -16.23 -0.12
C GLY A 275 -5.38 -15.95 0.47
N PHE A 276 -6.35 -16.85 0.28
CA PHE A 276 -7.67 -16.74 0.90
C PHE A 276 -7.70 -17.47 2.24
N ALA A 277 -8.45 -16.97 3.23
CA ALA A 277 -8.55 -17.62 4.53
C ALA A 277 -9.11 -19.04 4.42
N ARG A 278 -8.58 -19.98 5.23
CA ARG A 278 -9.05 -21.37 5.26
C ARG A 278 -10.52 -21.47 5.64
N GLN A 279 -10.97 -20.66 6.60
CA GLN A 279 -12.35 -20.60 7.06
C GLN A 279 -13.02 -19.32 6.56
N GLU A 280 -14.19 -19.46 5.97
CA GLU A 280 -15.01 -18.34 5.49
C GLU A 280 -16.49 -18.65 5.75
N LYS A 281 -17.18 -17.77 6.46
CA LYS A 281 -18.60 -17.97 6.83
C LYS A 281 -19.54 -18.03 5.63
N SER A 282 -19.14 -17.42 4.51
CA SER A 282 -19.94 -17.38 3.27
C SER A 282 -19.90 -18.67 2.45
N PHE A 283 -18.93 -19.57 2.72
CA PHE A 283 -18.84 -20.83 2.00
C PHE A 283 -19.71 -21.91 2.65
N LEU A 284 -20.20 -22.81 1.80
CA LEU A 284 -21.14 -23.86 2.17
C LEU A 284 -20.67 -24.73 3.34
N PHE A 285 -19.39 -25.01 3.39
CA PHE A 285 -18.76 -25.89 4.34
C PHE A 285 -17.75 -25.21 5.26
N ASN A 286 -17.72 -23.88 5.27
CA ASN A 286 -16.84 -23.04 6.10
C ASN A 286 -15.34 -23.40 6.01
N ASN A 287 -14.91 -24.15 4.99
CA ASN A 287 -13.56 -24.65 4.83
C ASN A 287 -13.09 -24.59 3.38
N ARG A 288 -11.82 -24.22 3.20
CA ARG A 288 -11.09 -24.37 1.95
C ARG A 288 -10.01 -25.44 2.12
N CYS A 289 -9.72 -26.18 1.05
CA CYS A 289 -8.48 -26.91 0.93
C CYS A 289 -7.34 -25.98 0.51
N MET A 290 -6.13 -26.53 0.42
CA MET A 290 -4.97 -25.78 -0.03
C MET A 290 -5.19 -25.11 -1.39
N ASP A 291 -5.75 -25.84 -2.37
CA ASP A 291 -5.88 -25.41 -3.77
C ASP A 291 -7.32 -25.44 -4.31
N ILE A 292 -8.29 -25.90 -3.52
CA ILE A 292 -9.68 -26.10 -3.96
C ILE A 292 -10.66 -25.55 -2.93
N SER A 293 -11.70 -24.91 -3.42
CA SER A 293 -12.87 -24.50 -2.62
C SER A 293 -14.16 -25.01 -3.24
N ALA A 294 -15.16 -25.25 -2.39
CA ALA A 294 -16.53 -25.52 -2.80
C ALA A 294 -17.37 -24.24 -2.67
N VAL A 295 -18.04 -23.84 -3.75
CA VAL A 295 -18.85 -22.62 -3.81
C VAL A 295 -20.29 -22.96 -4.15
N LYS A 296 -21.26 -22.48 -3.34
CA LYS A 296 -22.68 -22.60 -3.65
C LYS A 296 -23.04 -21.73 -4.86
N ARG A 297 -23.88 -22.25 -5.74
CA ARG A 297 -24.54 -21.46 -6.81
C ARG A 297 -23.59 -20.53 -7.55
N ALA A 298 -22.37 -21.02 -7.87
CA ALA A 298 -21.41 -20.21 -8.58
C ALA A 298 -21.93 -19.85 -9.98
N ASN A 299 -22.03 -18.56 -10.25
CA ASN A 299 -22.19 -18.09 -11.62
C ASN A 299 -20.82 -18.26 -12.33
N ASN A 300 -20.71 -19.29 -13.14
CA ASN A 300 -19.56 -19.48 -14.00
C ASN A 300 -19.70 -18.59 -15.23
N THR A 301 -18.80 -17.67 -15.37
CA THR A 301 -18.70 -16.79 -16.55
C THR A 301 -17.54 -17.27 -17.44
N ASN A 302 -17.37 -16.65 -18.60
CA ASN A 302 -16.19 -16.86 -19.46
C ASN A 302 -14.85 -16.49 -18.75
N ARG A 303 -14.91 -15.74 -17.62
CA ARG A 303 -13.76 -15.42 -16.75
C ARG A 303 -13.56 -16.43 -15.61
N GLY A 304 -14.48 -17.38 -15.42
CA GLY A 304 -14.53 -18.30 -14.29
C GLY A 304 -15.54 -17.89 -13.21
N VAL A 305 -15.36 -18.41 -12.01
CA VAL A 305 -16.21 -18.13 -10.84
C VAL A 305 -15.64 -16.95 -10.07
N LEU A 306 -16.45 -15.92 -9.84
CA LEU A 306 -16.07 -14.74 -9.05
C LEU A 306 -15.82 -15.15 -7.58
N ILE A 307 -14.60 -14.89 -7.10
CA ILE A 307 -14.18 -15.20 -5.72
C ILE A 307 -14.09 -13.93 -4.87
N MET A 308 -13.65 -12.81 -5.47
CA MET A 308 -13.54 -11.52 -4.78
C MET A 308 -13.88 -10.38 -5.74
N ASP A 309 -14.78 -9.50 -5.32
CA ASP A 309 -15.06 -8.21 -5.96
C ASP A 309 -14.98 -7.04 -4.96
N ASN A 310 -14.94 -7.37 -3.66
CA ASN A 310 -14.83 -6.40 -2.58
C ASN A 310 -13.99 -6.97 -1.43
N ALA A 311 -12.79 -6.44 -1.25
CA ALA A 311 -11.87 -6.87 -0.21
C ALA A 311 -12.33 -6.49 1.20
N ASP A 312 -13.15 -5.42 1.39
CA ASP A 312 -13.68 -5.06 2.71
C ASP A 312 -14.67 -6.12 3.24
N LEU A 313 -15.46 -6.71 2.35
CA LEU A 313 -16.39 -7.79 2.73
C LEU A 313 -15.63 -9.04 3.20
N LEU A 314 -14.59 -9.44 2.48
CA LEU A 314 -13.75 -10.57 2.87
C LEU A 314 -12.94 -10.25 4.14
N ALA A 315 -12.39 -9.04 4.27
CA ALA A 315 -11.67 -8.61 5.45
C ALA A 315 -12.52 -8.71 6.71
N LYS A 316 -13.78 -8.26 6.64
CA LYS A 316 -14.75 -8.40 7.75
C LYS A 316 -15.00 -9.87 8.12
N GLN A 317 -15.08 -10.76 7.13
CA GLN A 317 -15.28 -12.20 7.37
C GLN A 317 -14.04 -12.86 7.99
N TYR A 318 -12.85 -12.40 7.61
CA TYR A 318 -11.58 -12.95 8.08
C TYR A 318 -11.10 -12.33 9.40
N GLY A 319 -11.75 -11.26 9.88
CA GLY A 319 -11.31 -10.52 11.07
C GLY A 319 -10.02 -9.72 10.82
N THR A 320 -9.85 -9.20 9.61
CA THR A 320 -8.66 -8.42 9.19
C THR A 320 -9.07 -7.15 8.43
N ILE A 321 -8.16 -6.58 7.65
CA ILE A 321 -8.34 -5.35 6.88
C ILE A 321 -8.17 -5.61 5.36
N SER A 322 -8.83 -4.79 4.54
CA SER A 322 -8.76 -4.90 3.06
C SER A 322 -7.35 -4.88 2.49
N TYR A 323 -6.40 -4.22 3.14
CA TYR A 323 -4.98 -4.20 2.76
C TYR A 323 -4.38 -5.62 2.70
N GLU A 324 -4.61 -6.42 3.74
CA GLU A 324 -4.11 -7.79 3.82
C GLU A 324 -4.78 -8.70 2.80
N VAL A 325 -6.10 -8.57 2.65
CA VAL A 325 -6.86 -9.33 1.65
C VAL A 325 -6.35 -9.05 0.24
N LEU A 326 -6.16 -7.78 -0.13
CA LEU A 326 -5.67 -7.38 -1.45
C LEU A 326 -4.30 -7.96 -1.77
N VAL A 327 -3.33 -7.80 -0.85
CA VAL A 327 -1.95 -8.29 -1.03
C VAL A 327 -1.91 -9.82 -1.15
N ASN A 328 -2.74 -10.52 -0.37
CA ASN A 328 -2.73 -11.98 -0.33
C ASN A 328 -3.46 -12.60 -1.53
N SER A 329 -4.61 -12.05 -1.94
CA SER A 329 -5.49 -12.64 -2.95
C SER A 329 -4.89 -12.76 -4.36
N THR A 330 -3.75 -12.14 -4.61
CA THR A 330 -3.10 -12.14 -5.93
C THR A 330 -1.77 -12.90 -5.98
N LYS A 331 -1.37 -13.57 -4.87
CA LYS A 331 -0.08 -14.27 -4.77
C LYS A 331 0.17 -15.29 -5.90
N ARG A 332 -0.88 -16.00 -6.33
CA ARG A 332 -0.83 -17.00 -7.38
C ARG A 332 -1.82 -16.70 -8.52
N ALA A 333 -2.23 -15.45 -8.66
CA ALA A 333 -3.15 -15.02 -9.71
C ALA A 333 -2.41 -14.37 -10.88
N GLU A 334 -2.85 -14.66 -12.09
CA GLU A 334 -2.48 -13.90 -13.28
C GLU A 334 -3.17 -12.54 -13.24
N LYS A 335 -2.41 -11.44 -13.43
CA LYS A 335 -2.96 -10.08 -13.45
C LYS A 335 -3.34 -9.69 -14.87
N ILE A 336 -4.61 -9.40 -15.09
CA ILE A 336 -5.19 -9.00 -16.38
C ILE A 336 -5.67 -7.54 -16.23
N TYR A 337 -5.09 -6.66 -17.05
CA TYR A 337 -5.39 -5.23 -16.97
C TYR A 337 -6.44 -4.83 -18.01
N LEU A 338 -7.52 -4.19 -17.52
CA LEU A 338 -8.56 -3.59 -18.33
C LEU A 338 -8.27 -2.10 -18.51
N GLN A 339 -8.32 -1.63 -19.75
CA GLN A 339 -8.09 -0.23 -20.12
C GLN A 339 -9.40 0.50 -20.33
#